data_c1dba9f87673606aa9bb90596202f7f3
#
_entry.id   c1dba9f87673606aa9bb90596202f7f3
#
_cell.length_a   1.000
_cell.length_b   1.000
_cell.length_c   1.000
_cell.angle_alpha   90.00
_cell.angle_beta   90.00
_cell.angle_gamma   90.00
#
_symmetry.space_group_name_H-M   'P 1'
#
loop_
_entity.id
_entity.type
_entity.pdbx_description
1 polymer ?
#
loop_
_entity_poly.entity_id
_entity_poly.type
_entity_poly.pdbx_seq_one_letter_code
_entity_poly.pdbx_strand_id
1 'polypeptide(L)'
;LTAPLCFAGAVCMQILEGMGVEIQAHIQKIKNVYDDKIDFVNIGKWDVAKKTFPVINDEKGKLMIAEIEKAREMGDSVGGVIECAVTGVKAGFGDPMFDGVENKLSKNIFGIPAVKGIEFGNGFLACDLYGSENNDDFCIADGEIRTKTNNSGGINGGITNGMPIVFPFAPRTLEDI
;
A
#
# COMPACT_ATOMS: atom_id res chain seq x y z
N LEU A 1 -8.43 20.68 4.34
CA LEU A 1 -7.41 20.46 3.29
C LEU A 1 -7.52 19.08 2.64
N THR A 2 -8.02 18.05 3.32
CA THR A 2 -8.14 16.68 2.82
C THR A 2 -9.28 16.48 1.82
N ALA A 3 -10.43 17.13 2.01
CA ALA A 3 -11.59 16.99 1.13
C ALA A 3 -11.30 17.33 -0.35
N PRO A 4 -10.59 18.44 -0.69
CA PRO A 4 -10.19 18.69 -2.09
C PRO A 4 -9.24 17.63 -2.65
N LEU A 5 -8.36 17.05 -1.82
CA LEU A 5 -7.47 15.97 -2.24
C LEU A 5 -8.24 14.68 -2.54
N CYS A 6 -9.23 14.33 -1.70
CA CYS A 6 -10.10 13.19 -1.94
C CYS A 6 -10.91 13.36 -3.24
N PHE A 7 -11.44 14.58 -3.49
CA PHE A 7 -12.15 14.85 -4.74
C PHE A 7 -11.25 14.69 -5.97
N ALA A 8 -10.07 15.30 -5.95
CA ALA A 8 -9.11 15.17 -7.05
C ALA A 8 -8.67 13.71 -7.23
N GLY A 9 -8.42 13.00 -6.12
CA GLY A 9 -8.08 11.58 -6.13
C GLY A 9 -9.17 10.71 -6.77
N ALA A 10 -10.45 10.95 -6.43
CA ALA A 10 -11.57 10.22 -7.00
C ALA A 10 -11.70 10.42 -8.52
N VAL A 11 -11.44 11.64 -9.02
CA VAL A 11 -11.39 11.90 -10.47
C VAL A 11 -10.22 11.17 -11.12
N CYS A 12 -9.03 11.21 -10.52
CA CYS A 12 -7.86 10.50 -11.01
C CYS A 12 -8.07 8.98 -11.03
N MET A 13 -8.71 8.41 -10.00
CA MET A 13 -9.02 6.98 -9.97
C MET A 13 -9.90 6.56 -11.14
N GLN A 14 -10.95 7.31 -11.47
CA GLN A 14 -11.83 7.02 -12.62
C GLN A 14 -11.05 7.04 -13.95
N ILE A 15 -10.11 7.97 -14.11
CA ILE A 15 -9.25 8.04 -15.29
C ILE A 15 -8.36 6.80 -15.37
N LEU A 16 -7.73 6.43 -14.25
CA LEU A 16 -6.84 5.28 -14.16
C LEU A 16 -7.59 3.95 -14.39
N GLU A 17 -8.79 3.80 -13.84
CA GLU A 17 -9.66 2.65 -14.11
C GLU A 17 -9.95 2.51 -15.61
N GLY A 18 -10.22 3.61 -16.32
CA GLY A 18 -10.37 3.63 -17.77
C GLY A 18 -9.12 3.21 -18.54
N MET A 19 -7.95 3.27 -17.89
CA MET A 19 -6.65 2.81 -18.42
C MET A 19 -6.30 1.37 -17.98
N GLY A 20 -7.18 0.71 -17.20
CA GLY A 20 -6.97 -0.63 -16.67
C GLY A 20 -6.10 -0.67 -15.40
N VAL A 21 -5.90 0.48 -14.74
CA VAL A 21 -5.17 0.56 -13.47
C VAL A 21 -6.16 0.59 -12.31
N GLU A 22 -6.04 -0.35 -11.39
CA GLU A 22 -6.84 -0.40 -10.16
C GLU A 22 -5.99 -0.03 -8.94
N ILE A 23 -6.56 0.77 -8.04
CA ILE A 23 -5.95 1.17 -6.77
C ILE A 23 -6.83 0.67 -5.65
N GLN A 24 -6.24 -0.06 -4.72
CA GLN A 24 -6.91 -0.58 -3.54
C GLN A 24 -6.11 -0.23 -2.29
N ALA A 25 -6.80 -0.01 -1.17
CA ALA A 25 -6.16 0.25 0.11
C ALA A 25 -6.96 -0.37 1.24
N HIS A 26 -6.28 -0.87 2.27
CA HIS A 26 -6.91 -1.35 3.49
C HIS A 26 -6.10 -0.94 4.72
N ILE A 27 -6.74 -1.02 5.89
CA ILE A 27 -6.04 -0.85 7.16
C ILE A 27 -5.29 -2.16 7.45
N GLN A 28 -3.98 -2.16 7.23
CA GLN A 28 -3.13 -3.32 7.48
C GLN A 28 -2.91 -3.57 8.97
N LYS A 29 -2.86 -2.50 9.77
CA LYS A 29 -2.49 -2.61 11.18
C LYS A 29 -3.04 -1.44 12.00
N ILE A 30 -3.54 -1.74 13.19
CA ILE A 30 -3.75 -0.79 14.28
C ILE A 30 -2.99 -1.29 15.51
N LYS A 31 -2.07 -0.48 16.04
CA LYS A 31 -1.21 -0.82 17.18
C LYS A 31 -0.48 -2.16 16.95
N ASN A 32 -0.90 -3.25 17.60
CA ASN A 32 -0.35 -4.60 17.48
C ASN A 32 -1.33 -5.61 16.81
N VAL A 33 -2.48 -5.15 16.35
CA VAL A 33 -3.44 -5.97 15.62
C VAL A 33 -3.20 -5.81 14.13
N TYR A 34 -2.96 -6.92 13.43
CA TYR A 34 -2.73 -6.96 11.98
C TYR A 34 -3.94 -7.55 11.27
N ASP A 35 -4.26 -7.02 10.10
CA ASP A 35 -5.18 -7.62 9.14
C ASP A 35 -4.57 -8.87 8.48
N ASP A 36 -5.29 -9.50 7.55
CA ASP A 36 -4.76 -10.59 6.76
C ASP A 36 -3.67 -10.10 5.81
N LYS A 37 -2.63 -10.91 5.64
CA LYS A 37 -1.57 -10.63 4.67
C LYS A 37 -2.10 -10.81 3.26
N ILE A 38 -1.66 -9.93 2.35
CA ILE A 38 -1.96 -10.03 0.94
C ILE A 38 -0.83 -10.76 0.19
N ASP A 39 -1.19 -11.39 -0.92
CA ASP A 39 -0.24 -11.92 -1.88
C ASP A 39 0.21 -10.79 -2.81
N PHE A 40 1.46 -10.35 -2.71
CA PHE A 40 2.02 -9.25 -3.51
C PHE A 40 2.15 -9.58 -5.00
N VAL A 41 2.07 -10.86 -5.38
CA VAL A 41 2.15 -11.29 -6.78
C VAL A 41 0.77 -11.34 -7.42
N ASN A 42 -0.22 -11.86 -6.69
CA ASN A 42 -1.57 -12.07 -7.17
C ASN A 42 -2.56 -11.27 -6.32
N ILE A 43 -2.55 -9.96 -6.52
CA ILE A 43 -3.48 -9.06 -5.84
C ILE A 43 -4.91 -9.35 -6.34
N GLY A 44 -5.72 -9.91 -5.47
CA GLY A 44 -7.15 -10.05 -5.70
C GLY A 44 -7.91 -8.75 -5.47
N LYS A 45 -9.22 -8.75 -5.72
CA LYS A 45 -10.08 -7.64 -5.30
C LYS A 45 -10.34 -7.71 -3.80
N TRP A 46 -10.01 -6.61 -3.14
CA TRP A 46 -10.32 -6.48 -1.72
C TRP A 46 -11.67 -5.82 -1.55
N ASP A 47 -12.73 -6.32 -1.47
CA ASP A 47 -14.04 -5.63 -1.39
C ASP A 47 -14.18 -4.75 -0.12
N VAL A 48 -13.19 -3.88 0.08
CA VAL A 48 -13.04 -3.01 1.26
C VAL A 48 -13.57 -1.60 1.05
N ALA A 49 -13.65 -1.12 -0.20
CA ALA A 49 -14.02 0.26 -0.52
C ALA A 49 -15.44 0.63 -0.06
N LYS A 50 -16.33 -0.34 0.15
CA LYS A 50 -17.69 -0.14 0.63
C LYS A 50 -17.84 -0.35 2.13
N LYS A 51 -16.79 -0.80 2.82
CA LYS A 51 -16.83 -1.04 4.26
C LYS A 51 -16.65 0.26 5.03
N THR A 52 -17.37 0.43 6.10
CA THR A 52 -17.19 1.56 7.04
C THR A 52 -15.79 1.51 7.66
N PHE A 53 -15.28 0.32 7.92
CA PHE A 53 -13.94 0.08 8.41
C PHE A 53 -13.21 -0.81 7.39
N PRO A 54 -12.30 -0.25 6.57
CA PRO A 54 -11.77 -0.92 5.38
C PRO A 54 -10.65 -1.91 5.74
N VAL A 55 -11.04 -3.10 6.19
CA VAL A 55 -10.17 -4.26 6.45
C VAL A 55 -10.57 -5.45 5.60
N ILE A 56 -9.65 -6.37 5.33
CA ILE A 56 -9.90 -7.61 4.60
C ILE A 56 -10.69 -8.55 5.51
N ASN A 57 -10.23 -8.73 6.74
CA ASN A 57 -10.82 -9.63 7.74
C ASN A 57 -11.64 -8.85 8.78
N ASP A 58 -12.95 -9.01 8.75
CA ASP A 58 -13.87 -8.28 9.63
C ASP A 58 -13.68 -8.60 11.13
N GLU A 59 -13.26 -9.83 11.48
CA GLU A 59 -12.99 -10.19 12.89
C GLU A 59 -11.74 -9.46 13.40
N LYS A 60 -10.71 -9.34 12.59
CA LYS A 60 -9.53 -8.51 12.91
C LYS A 60 -9.88 -7.03 12.98
N GLY A 61 -10.78 -6.58 12.10
CA GLY A 61 -11.33 -5.23 12.13
C GLY A 61 -12.01 -4.91 13.47
N LYS A 62 -12.79 -5.82 14.04
CA LYS A 62 -13.40 -5.65 15.36
C LYS A 62 -12.34 -5.48 16.46
N LEU A 63 -11.26 -6.27 16.42
CA LEU A 63 -10.16 -6.15 17.37
C LEU A 63 -9.42 -4.81 17.23
N MET A 64 -9.24 -4.32 16.00
CA MET A 64 -8.65 -3.02 15.72
C MET A 64 -9.52 -1.88 16.28
N ILE A 65 -10.83 -1.94 16.05
CA ILE A 65 -11.79 -0.97 16.58
C ILE A 65 -11.73 -0.97 18.13
N ALA A 66 -11.65 -2.12 18.75
CA ALA A 66 -11.53 -2.21 20.22
C ALA A 66 -10.26 -1.51 20.76
N GLU A 67 -9.11 -1.59 20.04
CA GLU A 67 -7.89 -0.86 20.43
C GLU A 67 -8.06 0.66 20.26
N ILE A 68 -8.80 1.11 19.23
CA ILE A 68 -9.12 2.54 19.03
C ILE A 68 -10.03 3.04 20.16
N GLU A 69 -11.09 2.31 20.48
CA GLU A 69 -12.03 2.67 21.56
C GLU A 69 -11.31 2.74 22.91
N LYS A 70 -10.44 1.77 23.19
CA LYS A 70 -9.62 1.75 24.41
C LYS A 70 -8.72 2.98 24.51
N ALA A 71 -8.06 3.38 23.40
CA ALA A 71 -7.24 4.59 23.38
C ALA A 71 -8.11 5.83 23.66
N ARG A 72 -9.27 5.93 23.04
CA ARG A 72 -10.23 7.02 23.22
C ARG A 72 -10.72 7.13 24.67
N GLU A 73 -11.03 6.01 25.33
CA GLU A 73 -11.43 6.00 26.75
C GLU A 73 -10.32 6.53 27.67
N MET A 74 -9.06 6.34 27.30
CA MET A 74 -7.89 6.87 28.04
C MET A 74 -7.57 8.34 27.69
N GLY A 75 -8.31 8.96 26.77
CA GLY A 75 -7.97 10.29 26.25
C GLY A 75 -6.68 10.31 25.44
N ASP A 76 -6.34 9.20 24.80
CA ASP A 76 -5.12 9.00 24.03
C ASP A 76 -5.45 8.62 22.58
N SER A 77 -4.43 8.47 21.74
CA SER A 77 -4.55 8.10 20.34
C SER A 77 -3.74 6.85 20.00
N VAL A 78 -4.10 6.16 18.93
CA VAL A 78 -3.39 4.99 18.45
C VAL A 78 -2.99 5.16 16.98
N GLY A 79 -1.77 4.73 16.65
CA GLY A 79 -1.28 4.73 15.29
C GLY A 79 -1.58 3.42 14.57
N GLY A 80 -1.39 3.44 13.26
CA GLY A 80 -1.58 2.26 12.42
C GLY A 80 -0.82 2.33 11.12
N VAL A 81 -1.11 1.38 10.24
CA VAL A 81 -0.53 1.27 8.90
C VAL A 81 -1.67 1.05 7.91
N ILE A 82 -1.63 1.80 6.83
CA ILE A 82 -2.49 1.60 5.66
C ILE A 82 -1.63 0.98 4.58
N GLU A 83 -2.08 -0.10 3.98
CA GLU A 83 -1.41 -0.74 2.85
C GLU A 83 -2.18 -0.47 1.57
N CYS A 84 -1.46 0.01 0.55
CA CYS A 84 -1.98 0.27 -0.78
C CYS A 84 -1.40 -0.72 -1.78
N ALA A 85 -2.23 -1.14 -2.73
CA ALA A 85 -1.80 -1.89 -3.90
C ALA A 85 -2.34 -1.24 -5.18
N VAL A 86 -1.48 -1.12 -6.18
CA VAL A 86 -1.83 -0.63 -7.51
C VAL A 86 -1.53 -1.72 -8.52
N THR A 87 -2.54 -2.15 -9.27
CA THR A 87 -2.41 -3.18 -10.32
C THR A 87 -2.67 -2.59 -11.71
N GLY A 88 -2.25 -3.28 -12.76
CA GLY A 88 -2.46 -2.87 -14.14
C GLY A 88 -1.48 -1.80 -14.65
N VAL A 89 -0.51 -1.39 -13.85
CA VAL A 89 0.55 -0.48 -14.30
C VAL A 89 1.56 -1.24 -15.15
N LYS A 90 1.80 -0.78 -16.37
CA LYS A 90 2.79 -1.38 -17.27
C LYS A 90 4.21 -1.14 -16.76
N ALA A 91 5.12 -2.02 -17.16
CA ALA A 91 6.56 -1.80 -16.96
C ALA A 91 7.04 -0.55 -17.72
N GLY A 92 8.03 0.17 -17.15
CA GLY A 92 8.72 1.27 -17.81
C GLY A 92 8.25 2.68 -17.43
N PHE A 93 7.35 2.84 -16.46
CA PHE A 93 7.01 4.15 -15.90
C PHE A 93 7.96 4.54 -14.78
N GLY A 94 8.37 5.79 -14.76
CA GLY A 94 9.29 6.38 -13.78
C GLY A 94 10.63 6.76 -14.41
N ASP A 95 11.47 7.32 -13.58
CA ASP A 95 12.83 7.74 -13.94
C ASP A 95 13.80 7.29 -12.85
N PRO A 96 15.07 7.06 -13.14
CA PRO A 96 16.06 6.72 -12.13
C PRO A 96 16.33 7.91 -11.19
N MET A 97 16.77 7.59 -9.96
CA MET A 97 17.16 8.52 -8.90
C MET A 97 15.99 9.37 -8.37
N PHE A 98 15.97 10.69 -8.59
CA PHE A 98 15.10 11.63 -7.87
C PHE A 98 13.65 11.72 -8.40
N ASP A 99 13.38 11.25 -9.61
CA ASP A 99 12.06 11.25 -10.24
C ASP A 99 11.43 9.85 -10.34
N GLY A 100 11.99 8.89 -9.62
CA GLY A 100 11.47 7.52 -9.55
C GLY A 100 10.04 7.45 -8.99
N VAL A 101 9.40 6.33 -9.23
CA VAL A 101 8.03 6.10 -8.76
C VAL A 101 7.95 6.18 -7.24
N GLU A 102 8.92 5.58 -6.51
CA GLU A 102 8.97 5.66 -5.05
C GLU A 102 9.10 7.11 -4.57
N ASN A 103 9.92 7.93 -5.25
CA ASN A 103 10.11 9.34 -4.89
C ASN A 103 8.80 10.13 -5.05
N LYS A 104 8.10 9.93 -6.17
CA LYS A 104 6.83 10.62 -6.47
C LYS A 104 5.71 10.18 -5.54
N LEU A 105 5.58 8.89 -5.30
CA LEU A 105 4.61 8.36 -4.33
C LEU A 105 4.91 8.86 -2.92
N SER A 106 6.14 8.73 -2.44
CA SER A 106 6.55 9.19 -1.11
C SER A 106 6.27 10.68 -0.91
N LYS A 107 6.63 11.52 -1.90
CA LYS A 107 6.36 12.96 -1.85
C LYS A 107 4.86 13.26 -1.63
N ASN A 108 3.99 12.54 -2.32
CA ASN A 108 2.54 12.75 -2.20
C ASN A 108 1.99 12.17 -0.89
N ILE A 109 2.44 10.98 -0.49
CA ILE A 109 2.01 10.32 0.74
C ILE A 109 2.45 11.12 1.98
N PHE A 110 3.68 11.66 2.02
CA PHE A 110 4.11 12.57 3.09
C PHE A 110 3.39 13.93 3.08
N GLY A 111 2.67 14.26 2.01
CA GLY A 111 1.73 15.39 1.96
C GLY A 111 0.44 15.15 2.75
N ILE A 112 0.13 13.89 3.08
CA ILE A 112 -1.00 13.54 3.95
C ILE A 112 -0.63 13.88 5.40
N PRO A 113 -1.49 14.60 6.14
CA PRO A 113 -1.20 14.93 7.53
C PRO A 113 -0.88 13.70 8.39
N ALA A 114 0.04 13.87 9.31
CA ALA A 114 0.46 12.85 10.28
C ALA A 114 1.19 11.61 9.71
N VAL A 115 1.39 11.45 8.42
CA VAL A 115 2.22 10.37 7.87
C VAL A 115 3.67 10.52 8.32
N LYS A 116 4.28 9.42 8.78
CA LYS A 116 5.65 9.37 9.33
C LYS A 116 6.54 8.32 8.67
N GLY A 117 5.99 7.41 7.88
CA GLY A 117 6.76 6.37 7.21
C GLY A 117 6.04 5.84 6.00
N ILE A 118 6.80 5.36 5.04
CA ILE A 118 6.38 4.62 3.87
C ILE A 118 7.43 3.57 3.55
N GLU A 119 6.99 2.41 3.09
CA GLU A 119 7.86 1.33 2.61
C GLU A 119 7.36 0.87 1.23
N PHE A 120 8.20 0.18 0.48
CA PHE A 120 7.85 -0.44 -0.80
C PHE A 120 8.22 -1.92 -0.77
N GLY A 121 7.29 -2.79 -1.19
CA GLY A 121 7.49 -4.24 -1.13
C GLY A 121 7.84 -4.69 0.29
N ASN A 122 8.95 -5.41 0.44
CA ASN A 122 9.44 -5.88 1.74
C ASN A 122 9.92 -4.75 2.67
N GLY A 123 10.20 -3.55 2.14
CA GLY A 123 10.64 -2.42 2.96
C GLY A 123 11.79 -2.77 3.89
N PHE A 124 11.67 -2.49 5.18
CA PHE A 124 12.69 -2.82 6.18
C PHE A 124 12.92 -4.31 6.40
N LEU A 125 11.95 -5.18 6.08
CA LEU A 125 12.15 -6.63 6.18
C LEU A 125 13.28 -7.13 5.27
N ALA A 126 13.56 -6.42 4.17
CA ALA A 126 14.69 -6.75 3.28
C ALA A 126 16.05 -6.72 3.99
N CYS A 127 16.16 -5.99 5.12
CA CYS A 127 17.40 -5.95 5.93
C CYS A 127 17.69 -7.27 6.64
N ASP A 128 16.70 -8.12 6.82
CA ASP A 128 16.80 -9.42 7.50
C ASP A 128 17.08 -10.57 6.52
N LEU A 129 17.14 -10.27 5.20
CA LEU A 129 17.27 -11.24 4.13
C LEU A 129 18.63 -11.13 3.43
N TYR A 130 19.14 -12.24 2.94
CA TYR A 130 20.22 -12.22 1.96
C TYR A 130 19.71 -11.69 0.61
N GLY A 131 20.59 -11.09 -0.20
CA GLY A 131 20.23 -10.57 -1.50
C GLY A 131 19.57 -11.62 -2.41
N SER A 132 20.01 -12.88 -2.35
CA SER A 132 19.40 -14.01 -3.08
C SER A 132 17.99 -14.37 -2.60
N GLU A 133 17.66 -14.09 -1.33
CA GLU A 133 16.34 -14.35 -0.75
C GLU A 133 15.36 -13.21 -1.07
N ASN A 134 15.88 -11.98 -1.14
CA ASN A 134 15.09 -10.81 -1.47
C ASN A 134 14.95 -10.58 -2.98
N ASN A 135 15.72 -11.29 -3.81
CA ASN A 135 15.65 -11.14 -5.26
C ASN A 135 14.31 -11.62 -5.83
N ASP A 136 13.77 -10.86 -6.79
CA ASP A 136 12.56 -11.21 -7.53
C ASP A 136 12.94 -11.88 -8.86
N ASP A 137 13.04 -13.22 -8.86
CA ASP A 137 13.40 -13.98 -10.06
C ASP A 137 12.37 -13.81 -11.17
N PHE A 138 12.82 -13.52 -12.37
CA PHE A 138 11.95 -13.44 -13.54
C PHE A 138 11.40 -14.80 -13.94
N CYS A 139 10.16 -14.81 -14.40
CA CYS A 139 9.49 -15.97 -14.98
C CYS A 139 8.58 -15.54 -16.14
N ILE A 140 8.11 -16.52 -16.90
CA ILE A 140 7.05 -16.31 -17.90
C ILE A 140 5.77 -16.92 -17.32
N ALA A 141 4.75 -16.12 -17.15
CA ALA A 141 3.41 -16.55 -16.74
C ALA A 141 2.39 -15.97 -17.72
N ASP A 142 1.52 -16.83 -18.24
CA ASP A 142 0.48 -16.46 -19.23
C ASP A 142 1.02 -15.74 -20.47
N GLY A 143 2.27 -16.03 -20.87
CA GLY A 143 2.95 -15.42 -22.01
C GLY A 143 3.54 -14.02 -21.73
N GLU A 144 3.48 -13.54 -20.51
CA GLU A 144 4.05 -12.27 -20.07
C GLU A 144 5.27 -12.47 -19.16
N ILE A 145 6.19 -11.52 -19.19
CA ILE A 145 7.33 -11.49 -18.26
C ILE A 145 6.83 -10.95 -16.91
N ARG A 146 7.00 -11.77 -15.88
CA ARG A 146 6.66 -11.44 -14.49
C ARG A 146 7.80 -11.85 -13.56
N THR A 147 7.64 -11.61 -12.28
CA THR A 147 8.51 -12.15 -11.25
C THR A 147 7.76 -13.18 -10.39
N LYS A 148 8.50 -14.15 -9.83
CA LYS A 148 7.95 -15.20 -8.96
C LYS A 148 7.49 -14.65 -7.61
N THR A 149 8.20 -13.65 -7.13
CA THR A 149 7.93 -12.89 -5.91
C THR A 149 7.78 -11.41 -6.26
N ASN A 150 7.41 -10.58 -5.33
CA ASN A 150 7.32 -9.13 -5.53
C ASN A 150 7.88 -8.39 -4.31
N ASN A 151 9.07 -8.80 -3.91
CA ASN A 151 9.78 -8.25 -2.75
C ASN A 151 10.16 -6.77 -2.95
N SER A 152 10.39 -6.37 -4.20
CA SER A 152 10.67 -4.98 -4.59
C SER A 152 9.41 -4.11 -4.71
N GLY A 153 8.20 -4.69 -4.52
CA GLY A 153 6.95 -3.94 -4.56
C GLY A 153 6.63 -3.33 -5.92
N GLY A 154 6.99 -4.00 -7.02
CA GLY A 154 6.66 -3.58 -8.39
C GLY A 154 7.56 -2.49 -8.98
N ILE A 155 8.63 -2.08 -8.28
CA ILE A 155 9.50 -0.98 -8.68
C ILE A 155 10.97 -1.40 -8.55
N ASN A 156 11.74 -1.24 -9.61
CA ASN A 156 13.17 -1.48 -9.63
C ASN A 156 13.91 -0.25 -10.19
N GLY A 157 14.82 0.31 -9.41
CA GLY A 157 15.59 1.50 -9.81
C GLY A 157 14.73 2.72 -10.13
N GLY A 158 13.60 2.90 -9.46
CA GLY A 158 12.66 4.00 -9.67
C GLY A 158 11.65 3.77 -10.81
N ILE A 159 11.68 2.61 -11.47
CA ILE A 159 10.90 2.30 -12.68
C ILE A 159 9.99 1.09 -12.40
N THR A 160 8.74 1.16 -12.85
CA THR A 160 7.79 0.04 -12.72
C THR A 160 8.25 -1.17 -13.53
N ASN A 161 8.08 -2.36 -12.96
CA ASN A 161 8.47 -3.63 -13.61
C ASN A 161 7.27 -4.45 -14.14
N GLY A 162 6.05 -3.92 -14.04
CA GLY A 162 4.81 -4.58 -14.46
C GLY A 162 4.15 -5.44 -13.38
N MET A 163 4.82 -5.66 -12.25
CA MET A 163 4.20 -6.29 -11.07
C MET A 163 3.33 -5.28 -10.31
N PRO A 164 2.44 -5.72 -9.42
CA PRO A 164 1.69 -4.83 -8.56
C PRO A 164 2.62 -3.90 -7.76
N ILE A 165 2.28 -2.61 -7.71
CA ILE A 165 2.98 -1.68 -6.82
C ILE A 165 2.34 -1.80 -5.45
N VAL A 166 3.12 -2.18 -4.44
CA VAL A 166 2.65 -2.37 -3.07
C VAL A 166 3.47 -1.51 -2.12
N PHE A 167 2.76 -0.70 -1.33
CA PHE A 167 3.40 0.20 -0.37
C PHE A 167 2.51 0.40 0.87
N PRO A 168 2.96 -0.02 2.06
CA PRO A 168 2.40 0.40 3.32
C PRO A 168 2.92 1.77 3.72
N PHE A 169 2.09 2.57 4.39
CA PHE A 169 2.48 3.84 5.00
C PHE A 169 1.85 4.01 6.38
N ALA A 170 2.54 4.71 7.26
CA ALA A 170 2.18 4.82 8.67
C ALA A 170 1.78 6.24 9.04
N PRO A 171 0.49 6.56 9.21
CA PRO A 171 0.06 7.74 9.94
C PRO A 171 0.30 7.57 11.45
N ARG A 172 0.66 8.66 12.12
CA ARG A 172 0.93 8.65 13.57
C ARG A 172 -0.33 8.42 14.40
N THR A 173 -1.47 8.93 13.94
CA THR A 173 -2.77 8.81 14.59
C THR A 173 -3.84 8.50 13.56
N LEU A 174 -4.85 7.73 13.95
CA LEU A 174 -5.99 7.34 13.11
C LEU A 174 -7.32 7.88 13.70
N GLU A 175 -7.26 8.97 14.46
CA GLU A 175 -8.45 9.57 15.09
C GLU A 175 -9.39 10.24 14.07
N ASP A 176 -8.89 10.58 12.89
CA ASP A 176 -9.62 11.37 11.87
C ASP A 176 -9.90 10.57 10.58
N ILE A 177 -9.90 9.24 10.63
CA ILE A 177 -10.26 8.38 9.49
C ILE A 177 -11.67 7.86 9.60
#